data_0341b0a12af8ef427a8ba65d15c63ee6
#
_entry.id   0341b0a12af8ef427a8ba65d15c63ee6
#
_cell.length_a   1.000
_cell.length_b   1.000
_cell.length_c   1.000
_cell.angle_alpha   90.00
_cell.angle_beta   90.00
_cell.angle_gamma   90.00
#
_symmetry.space_group_name_H-M   'P 1'
#
loop_
_entity.id
_entity.type
_entity.pdbx_description
1 polymer ?
#
loop_
_entity_poly.entity_id
_entity_poly.type
_entity_poly.pdbx_seq_one_letter_code
_entity_poly.pdbx_strand_id
1 'polypeptide(L)'
;VYTLTDVTKKYSQSKRQVVALNDVSLEIPDGQLVAIQGPTGGGKSTLLQMLGALDRPTSGSVELGADSLSKQRDSRLAKIRAKEIGFVFQGFNLIPTLTAQENVETALAPLHVSAAERKRRAAEALASVGLADRGNHLPSELSGGQQQRVAIARALVKDPEVLLADEPTGNLDEETRDEIMDLLEGLWRDRGLTVVIVTHDTAVARRAQRRLHIKHGQVSEVA
;
A
#
# COMPACT_ATOMS: atom_id res chain seq x y z
N VAL A 1 -4.63 -12.97 6.04
CA VAL A 1 -3.70 -13.71 5.17
C VAL A 1 -4.01 -13.44 3.71
N TYR A 2 -2.97 -13.14 2.91
CA TYR A 2 -3.08 -13.25 1.46
C TYR A 2 -2.70 -14.64 0.99
N THR A 3 -3.52 -15.21 0.11
CA THR A 3 -3.21 -16.45 -0.61
C THR A 3 -3.34 -16.21 -2.11
N LEU A 4 -2.24 -16.39 -2.83
CA LEU A 4 -2.18 -16.36 -4.29
C LEU A 4 -1.95 -17.78 -4.79
N THR A 5 -2.75 -18.23 -5.74
CA THR A 5 -2.62 -19.56 -6.33
C THR A 5 -2.57 -19.43 -7.86
N ASP A 6 -1.43 -19.82 -8.45
CA ASP A 6 -1.16 -19.88 -9.90
C ASP A 6 -1.54 -18.56 -10.63
N VAL A 7 -1.26 -17.43 -9.99
CA VAL A 7 -1.65 -16.10 -10.47
C VAL A 7 -0.83 -15.72 -11.69
N THR A 8 -1.54 -15.54 -12.81
CA THR A 8 -0.96 -15.02 -14.05
C THR A 8 -1.69 -13.73 -14.44
N LYS A 9 -0.94 -12.69 -14.81
CA LYS A 9 -1.48 -11.45 -15.37
C LYS A 9 -0.84 -11.13 -16.69
N LYS A 10 -1.70 -10.99 -17.72
CA LYS A 10 -1.32 -10.61 -19.08
C LYS A 10 -2.00 -9.31 -19.46
N TYR A 11 -1.24 -8.40 -20.05
CA TYR A 11 -1.76 -7.16 -20.66
C TYR A 11 -1.63 -7.25 -22.17
N SER A 12 -2.67 -6.85 -22.88
CA SER A 12 -2.65 -6.74 -24.35
C SER A 12 -2.23 -5.33 -24.75
N GLN A 13 -1.07 -5.21 -25.38
CA GLN A 13 -0.61 -3.94 -25.96
C GLN A 13 -0.55 -4.09 -27.49
N SER A 14 -1.56 -3.55 -28.18
CA SER A 14 -1.69 -3.63 -29.64
C SER A 14 -1.61 -5.08 -30.16
N LYS A 15 -0.47 -5.51 -30.71
CA LYS A 15 -0.25 -6.86 -31.26
C LYS A 15 0.62 -7.76 -30.36
N ARG A 16 1.05 -7.29 -29.18
CA ARG A 16 1.90 -8.07 -28.25
C ARG A 16 1.18 -8.30 -26.94
N GLN A 17 1.33 -9.50 -26.39
CA GLN A 17 0.97 -9.79 -25.01
C GLN A 17 2.21 -9.61 -24.12
N VAL A 18 2.05 -8.85 -23.04
CA VAL A 18 3.06 -8.72 -21.99
C VAL A 18 2.58 -9.52 -20.79
N VAL A 19 3.37 -10.51 -20.39
CA VAL A 19 3.12 -11.30 -19.18
C VAL A 19 3.77 -10.56 -18.01
N ALA A 20 2.96 -9.93 -17.18
CA ALA A 20 3.44 -9.15 -16.03
C ALA A 20 3.61 -10.01 -14.78
N LEU A 21 2.75 -11.02 -14.59
CA LEU A 21 2.88 -12.07 -13.58
C LEU A 21 2.73 -13.43 -14.28
N ASN A 22 3.53 -14.38 -13.85
CA ASN A 22 3.60 -15.70 -14.46
C ASN A 22 3.61 -16.79 -13.39
N ASP A 23 2.46 -17.42 -13.19
CA ASP A 23 2.28 -18.56 -12.29
C ASP A 23 2.77 -18.29 -10.85
N VAL A 24 2.31 -17.19 -10.27
CA VAL A 24 2.73 -16.78 -8.93
C VAL A 24 1.84 -17.46 -7.90
N SER A 25 2.47 -18.30 -7.06
CA SER A 25 1.86 -18.85 -5.85
C SER A 25 2.61 -18.34 -4.63
N LEU A 26 1.91 -17.68 -3.71
CA LEU A 26 2.48 -16.97 -2.59
C LEU A 26 1.48 -16.89 -1.45
N GLU A 27 1.95 -17.12 -0.23
CA GLU A 27 1.19 -16.86 0.99
C GLU A 27 1.88 -15.74 1.79
N ILE A 28 1.12 -14.75 2.26
CA ILE A 28 1.58 -13.70 3.18
C ILE A 28 0.72 -13.79 4.44
N PRO A 29 1.27 -14.31 5.54
CA PRO A 29 0.58 -14.38 6.83
C PRO A 29 0.17 -13.01 7.38
N ASP A 30 -0.86 -12.98 8.22
CA ASP A 30 -1.26 -11.78 8.93
C ASP A 30 -0.13 -11.29 9.86
N GLY A 31 -0.05 -9.96 9.99
CA GLY A 31 0.94 -9.33 10.86
C GLY A 31 2.38 -9.40 10.37
N GLN A 32 2.62 -9.78 9.11
CA GLN A 32 3.97 -9.87 8.55
C GLN A 32 4.38 -8.57 7.84
N LEU A 33 5.63 -8.15 8.03
CA LEU A 33 6.27 -7.10 7.23
C LEU A 33 7.08 -7.74 6.10
N VAL A 34 6.60 -7.60 4.87
CA VAL A 34 7.19 -8.20 3.66
C VAL A 34 7.71 -7.12 2.72
N ALA A 35 8.92 -7.28 2.21
CA ALA A 35 9.44 -6.47 1.13
C ALA A 35 9.53 -7.29 -0.17
N ILE A 36 9.07 -6.70 -1.26
CA ILE A 36 9.12 -7.27 -2.62
C ILE A 36 10.08 -6.43 -3.45
N GLN A 37 11.24 -7.00 -3.78
CA GLN A 37 12.26 -6.37 -4.60
C GLN A 37 12.23 -6.91 -6.03
N GLY A 38 12.78 -6.14 -6.95
CA GLY A 38 12.98 -6.58 -8.33
C GLY A 38 13.24 -5.42 -9.29
N PRO A 39 13.66 -5.70 -10.54
CA PRO A 39 13.93 -4.67 -11.52
C PRO A 39 12.65 -3.93 -11.95
N THR A 40 12.83 -2.76 -12.54
CA THR A 40 11.73 -2.05 -13.21
C THR A 40 11.14 -2.93 -14.31
N GLY A 41 9.81 -2.98 -14.39
CA GLY A 41 9.11 -3.90 -15.30
C GLY A 41 9.06 -5.36 -14.86
N GLY A 42 9.61 -5.72 -13.69
CA GLY A 42 9.62 -7.09 -13.16
C GLY A 42 8.28 -7.63 -12.68
N GLY A 43 7.24 -6.79 -12.60
CA GLY A 43 5.90 -7.20 -12.15
C GLY A 43 5.51 -6.69 -10.76
N LYS A 44 6.37 -5.92 -10.06
CA LYS A 44 6.14 -5.44 -8.68
C LYS A 44 4.81 -4.70 -8.51
N SER A 45 4.61 -3.62 -9.26
CA SER A 45 3.37 -2.81 -9.17
C SER A 45 2.14 -3.60 -9.61
N THR A 46 2.29 -4.53 -10.58
CA THR A 46 1.21 -5.44 -10.96
C THR A 46 0.82 -6.37 -9.81
N LEU A 47 1.80 -6.95 -9.11
CA LEU A 47 1.53 -7.78 -7.94
C LEU A 47 0.83 -6.96 -6.85
N LEU A 48 1.31 -5.75 -6.58
CA LEU A 48 0.68 -4.86 -5.60
C LEU A 48 -0.77 -4.50 -5.99
N GLN A 49 -1.05 -4.31 -7.29
CA GLN A 49 -2.41 -4.09 -7.79
C GLN A 49 -3.32 -5.30 -7.56
N MET A 50 -2.81 -6.52 -7.71
CA MET A 50 -3.57 -7.74 -7.42
C MET A 50 -3.90 -7.83 -5.93
N LEU A 51 -2.89 -7.64 -5.06
CA LEU A 51 -3.07 -7.60 -3.60
C LEU A 51 -4.04 -6.50 -3.19
N GLY A 52 -3.97 -5.36 -3.85
CA GLY A 52 -4.82 -4.19 -3.57
C GLY A 52 -6.24 -4.25 -4.14
N ALA A 53 -6.63 -5.35 -4.79
CA ALA A 53 -7.91 -5.46 -5.47
C ALA A 53 -8.18 -4.32 -6.47
N LEU A 54 -7.11 -3.75 -7.04
CA LEU A 54 -7.18 -2.68 -8.06
C LEU A 54 -7.30 -3.25 -9.47
N ASP A 55 -6.82 -4.46 -9.69
CA ASP A 55 -6.92 -5.21 -10.94
C ASP A 55 -7.15 -6.69 -10.64
N ARG A 56 -7.52 -7.47 -11.64
CA ARG A 56 -7.78 -8.90 -11.53
C ARG A 56 -6.75 -9.71 -12.30
N PRO A 57 -6.40 -10.91 -11.81
CA PRO A 57 -5.55 -11.81 -12.56
C PRO A 57 -6.24 -12.27 -13.86
N THR A 58 -5.46 -12.63 -14.86
CA THR A 58 -5.95 -13.27 -16.09
C THR A 58 -6.32 -14.72 -15.81
N SER A 59 -5.56 -15.40 -14.94
CA SER A 59 -5.85 -16.74 -14.42
C SER A 59 -5.28 -16.89 -13.01
N GLY A 60 -5.71 -17.93 -12.30
CA GLY A 60 -5.39 -18.15 -10.91
C GLY A 60 -6.32 -17.40 -9.95
N SER A 61 -6.00 -17.38 -8.67
CA SER A 61 -6.80 -16.72 -7.65
C SER A 61 -5.97 -15.89 -6.68
N VAL A 62 -6.55 -14.78 -6.21
CA VAL A 62 -6.03 -13.95 -5.13
C VAL A 62 -7.12 -13.86 -4.06
N GLU A 63 -6.75 -14.18 -2.84
CA GLU A 63 -7.65 -14.17 -1.69
C GLU A 63 -7.06 -13.32 -0.55
N LEU A 64 -7.92 -12.60 0.14
CA LEU A 64 -7.61 -11.88 1.37
C LEU A 64 -8.54 -12.43 2.46
N GLY A 65 -7.98 -13.20 3.39
CA GLY A 65 -8.79 -13.95 4.36
C GLY A 65 -9.83 -14.84 3.67
N ALA A 66 -11.09 -14.60 3.93
CA ALA A 66 -12.21 -15.32 3.32
C ALA A 66 -12.71 -14.70 1.99
N ASP A 67 -12.24 -13.51 1.62
CA ASP A 67 -12.69 -12.79 0.44
C ASP A 67 -11.84 -13.12 -0.79
N SER A 68 -12.48 -13.64 -1.84
CA SER A 68 -11.82 -13.88 -3.13
C SER A 68 -11.76 -12.59 -3.94
N LEU A 69 -10.59 -11.92 -3.99
CA LEU A 69 -10.40 -10.70 -4.76
C LEU A 69 -10.55 -10.92 -6.27
N SER A 70 -10.29 -12.14 -6.75
CA SER A 70 -10.38 -12.48 -8.16
C SER A 70 -11.82 -12.64 -8.67
N LYS A 71 -12.76 -13.04 -7.82
CA LYS A 71 -14.13 -13.43 -8.20
C LYS A 71 -15.21 -12.46 -7.75
N GLN A 72 -14.91 -11.57 -6.79
CA GLN A 72 -15.89 -10.62 -6.25
C GLN A 72 -16.29 -9.57 -7.29
N ARG A 73 -17.52 -9.04 -7.15
CA ARG A 73 -18.00 -7.90 -7.95
C ARG A 73 -17.26 -6.61 -7.55
N ASP A 74 -17.17 -5.66 -8.47
CA ASP A 74 -16.46 -4.38 -8.25
C ASP A 74 -16.96 -3.62 -7.02
N SER A 75 -18.27 -3.66 -6.76
CA SER A 75 -18.87 -3.05 -5.56
C SER A 75 -18.38 -3.69 -4.24
N ARG A 76 -18.12 -5.02 -4.22
CA ARG A 76 -17.53 -5.69 -3.05
C ARG A 76 -16.04 -5.35 -2.93
N LEU A 77 -15.30 -5.38 -4.04
CA LEU A 77 -13.88 -5.00 -4.06
C LEU A 77 -13.69 -3.53 -3.59
N ALA A 78 -14.59 -2.62 -3.98
CA ALA A 78 -14.56 -1.25 -3.49
C ALA A 78 -14.75 -1.17 -1.97
N LYS A 79 -15.63 -2.00 -1.38
CA LYS A 79 -15.82 -2.07 0.08
C LYS A 79 -14.59 -2.64 0.80
N ILE A 80 -13.97 -3.67 0.24
CA ILE A 80 -12.73 -4.26 0.77
C ILE A 80 -11.63 -3.19 0.76
N ARG A 81 -11.38 -2.52 -0.37
CA ARG A 81 -10.41 -1.42 -0.44
C ARG A 81 -10.71 -0.30 0.55
N ALA A 82 -11.99 0.06 0.69
CA ALA A 82 -12.39 1.14 1.60
C ALA A 82 -12.15 0.82 3.07
N LYS A 83 -12.23 -0.44 3.48
CA LYS A 83 -12.12 -0.88 4.88
C LYS A 83 -10.77 -1.51 5.22
N GLU A 84 -10.34 -2.48 4.41
CA GLU A 84 -9.35 -3.48 4.81
C GLU A 84 -7.94 -3.17 4.27
N ILE A 85 -7.83 -2.36 3.19
CA ILE A 85 -6.55 -2.13 2.50
C ILE A 85 -6.17 -0.67 2.50
N GLY A 86 -5.08 -0.30 3.18
CA GLY A 86 -4.42 1.00 3.08
C GLY A 86 -3.42 1.04 1.93
N PHE A 87 -3.31 2.18 1.23
CA PHE A 87 -2.34 2.38 0.15
C PHE A 87 -1.43 3.57 0.43
N VAL A 88 -0.14 3.38 0.23
CA VAL A 88 0.90 4.42 0.23
C VAL A 88 1.64 4.36 -1.09
N PHE A 89 1.80 5.49 -1.78
CA PHE A 89 2.41 5.59 -3.09
C PHE A 89 3.68 6.45 -3.07
N GLN A 90 4.59 6.21 -3.98
CA GLN A 90 5.83 6.96 -4.16
C GLN A 90 5.58 8.47 -4.39
N GLY A 91 4.56 8.83 -5.15
CA GLY A 91 4.21 10.23 -5.47
C GLY A 91 3.30 10.88 -4.43
N PHE A 92 3.16 10.32 -3.23
CA PHE A 92 2.25 10.76 -2.15
C PHE A 92 0.77 10.76 -2.55
N ASN A 93 0.44 11.11 -3.78
CA ASN A 93 -0.92 11.20 -4.35
C ASN A 93 -1.87 12.00 -3.45
N LEU A 94 -1.37 13.12 -2.92
CA LEU A 94 -2.19 14.09 -2.19
C LEU A 94 -2.93 14.98 -3.18
N ILE A 95 -4.15 15.36 -2.82
CA ILE A 95 -4.94 16.33 -3.58
C ILE A 95 -4.39 17.72 -3.24
N PRO A 96 -3.80 18.46 -4.20
CA PRO A 96 -3.02 19.66 -3.89
C PRO A 96 -3.85 20.85 -3.38
N THR A 97 -5.17 20.83 -3.63
CA THR A 97 -6.11 21.86 -3.18
C THR A 97 -6.75 21.58 -1.83
N LEU A 98 -6.47 20.42 -1.23
CA LEU A 98 -6.95 20.02 0.09
C LEU A 98 -5.83 20.11 1.11
N THR A 99 -6.17 20.51 2.33
CA THR A 99 -5.25 20.49 3.48
C THR A 99 -4.82 19.06 3.81
N ALA A 100 -3.80 18.91 4.67
CA ALA A 100 -3.37 17.60 5.16
C ALA A 100 -4.52 16.83 5.82
N GLN A 101 -5.30 17.50 6.67
CA GLN A 101 -6.47 16.90 7.32
C GLN A 101 -7.53 16.48 6.31
N GLU A 102 -7.90 17.35 5.38
CA GLU A 102 -8.89 17.03 4.34
C GLU A 102 -8.43 15.88 3.43
N ASN A 103 -7.12 15.82 3.09
CA ASN A 103 -6.56 14.68 2.37
C ASN A 103 -6.77 13.36 3.13
N VAL A 104 -6.56 13.35 4.45
CA VAL A 104 -6.80 12.16 5.28
C VAL A 104 -8.30 11.84 5.36
N GLU A 105 -9.17 12.84 5.50
CA GLU A 105 -10.63 12.66 5.55
C GLU A 105 -11.20 12.01 4.28
N THR A 106 -10.56 12.20 3.11
CA THR A 106 -11.01 11.58 1.85
C THR A 106 -11.13 10.06 1.92
N ALA A 107 -10.24 9.41 2.67
CA ALA A 107 -10.27 7.95 2.82
C ALA A 107 -11.48 7.43 3.62
N LEU A 108 -12.12 8.28 4.40
CA LEU A 108 -13.31 7.95 5.19
C LEU A 108 -14.63 8.22 4.45
N ALA A 109 -14.59 8.93 3.31
CA ALA A 109 -15.79 9.26 2.54
C ALA A 109 -16.65 8.03 2.16
N PRO A 110 -16.06 6.90 1.73
CA PRO A 110 -16.85 5.70 1.38
C PRO A 110 -17.47 4.97 2.59
N LEU A 111 -17.07 5.32 3.83
CA LEU A 111 -17.47 4.61 5.04
C LEU A 111 -18.72 5.19 5.71
N HIS A 112 -19.32 6.24 5.13
CA HIS A 112 -20.53 6.88 5.62
C HIS A 112 -20.46 7.36 7.08
N VAL A 113 -19.28 7.76 7.57
CA VAL A 113 -19.10 8.36 8.89
C VAL A 113 -19.48 9.85 8.87
N SER A 114 -19.94 10.38 10.03
CA SER A 114 -20.31 11.79 10.14
C SER A 114 -19.12 12.74 9.91
N ALA A 115 -19.38 13.99 9.54
CA ALA A 115 -18.33 14.98 9.33
C ALA A 115 -17.48 15.22 10.60
N ALA A 116 -18.12 15.25 11.77
CA ALA A 116 -17.42 15.39 13.05
C ALA A 116 -16.48 14.22 13.32
N GLU A 117 -16.94 13.01 13.06
CA GLU A 117 -16.15 11.79 13.24
C GLU A 117 -14.99 11.71 12.24
N ARG A 118 -15.20 12.11 10.97
CA ARG A 118 -14.11 12.21 9.98
C ARG A 118 -13.00 13.14 10.46
N LYS A 119 -13.37 14.34 10.91
CA LYS A 119 -12.41 15.32 11.43
C LYS A 119 -11.63 14.77 12.62
N ARG A 120 -12.32 14.16 13.58
CA ARG A 120 -11.69 13.57 14.76
C ARG A 120 -10.68 12.49 14.36
N ARG A 121 -11.09 11.51 13.57
CA ARG A 121 -10.21 10.42 13.12
C ARG A 121 -9.03 10.93 12.29
N ALA A 122 -9.26 11.90 11.41
CA ALA A 122 -8.18 12.49 10.61
C ALA A 122 -7.14 13.20 11.49
N ALA A 123 -7.57 13.96 12.50
CA ALA A 123 -6.67 14.60 13.44
C ALA A 123 -5.86 13.57 14.26
N GLU A 124 -6.49 12.50 14.73
CA GLU A 124 -5.82 11.39 15.43
C GLU A 124 -4.82 10.65 14.53
N ALA A 125 -5.19 10.40 13.26
CA ALA A 125 -4.29 9.79 12.30
C ALA A 125 -3.07 10.67 12.00
N LEU A 126 -3.25 12.00 11.84
CA LEU A 126 -2.14 12.93 11.69
C LEU A 126 -1.26 12.97 12.93
N ALA A 127 -1.84 12.98 14.13
CA ALA A 127 -1.07 12.93 15.36
C ALA A 127 -0.23 11.65 15.47
N SER A 128 -0.76 10.50 15.06
CA SER A 128 -0.06 9.21 15.08
C SER A 128 1.17 9.14 14.15
N VAL A 129 1.27 10.05 13.19
CA VAL A 129 2.43 10.18 12.28
C VAL A 129 3.30 11.42 12.58
N GLY A 130 3.07 12.09 13.72
CA GLY A 130 3.84 13.24 14.17
C GLY A 130 3.48 14.56 13.47
N LEU A 131 2.24 14.71 12.96
CA LEU A 131 1.76 15.90 12.25
C LEU A 131 0.54 16.56 12.90
N ALA A 132 0.43 16.50 14.24
CA ALA A 132 -0.72 17.05 14.98
C ALA A 132 -0.95 18.55 14.69
N ASP A 133 0.12 19.31 14.47
CA ASP A 133 0.12 20.76 14.23
C ASP A 133 0.09 21.15 12.73
N ARG A 134 0.05 20.17 11.83
CA ARG A 134 0.13 20.38 10.37
C ARG A 134 -1.19 20.14 9.63
N GLY A 135 -2.27 19.89 10.33
CA GLY A 135 -3.57 19.53 9.72
C GLY A 135 -4.10 20.55 8.72
N ASN A 136 -3.85 21.85 8.94
CA ASN A 136 -4.35 22.94 8.08
C ASN A 136 -3.41 23.32 6.93
N HIS A 137 -2.24 22.67 6.78
CA HIS A 137 -1.30 22.98 5.71
C HIS A 137 -1.71 22.31 4.40
N LEU A 138 -1.49 23.01 3.29
CA LEU A 138 -1.59 22.43 1.94
C LEU A 138 -0.37 21.57 1.64
N PRO A 139 -0.46 20.60 0.72
CA PRO A 139 0.70 19.79 0.31
C PRO A 139 1.92 20.61 -0.11
N SER A 140 1.72 21.78 -0.77
CA SER A 140 2.79 22.69 -1.17
C SER A 140 3.53 23.35 -0.01
N GLU A 141 2.99 23.34 1.20
CA GLU A 141 3.56 23.91 2.40
C GLU A 141 4.27 22.85 3.28
N LEU A 142 4.26 21.60 2.83
CA LEU A 142 4.84 20.44 3.52
C LEU A 142 6.10 19.93 2.82
N SER A 143 7.10 19.51 3.62
CA SER A 143 8.25 18.79 3.07
C SER A 143 7.84 17.43 2.46
N GLY A 144 8.69 16.82 1.66
CA GLY A 144 8.43 15.49 1.07
C GLY A 144 8.14 14.42 2.13
N GLY A 145 8.91 14.41 3.22
CA GLY A 145 8.68 13.50 4.35
C GLY A 145 7.35 13.77 5.07
N GLN A 146 6.97 15.04 5.22
CA GLN A 146 5.67 15.41 5.80
C GLN A 146 4.52 14.99 4.86
N GLN A 147 4.65 15.20 3.56
CA GLN A 147 3.65 14.74 2.58
C GLN A 147 3.49 13.22 2.63
N GLN A 148 4.59 12.47 2.76
CA GLN A 148 4.54 11.01 2.90
C GLN A 148 3.86 10.60 4.22
N ARG A 149 4.13 11.27 5.32
CA ARG A 149 3.43 11.04 6.59
C ARG A 149 1.92 11.29 6.47
N VAL A 150 1.49 12.33 5.73
CA VAL A 150 0.07 12.56 5.43
C VAL A 150 -0.52 11.41 4.61
N ALA A 151 0.21 10.91 3.59
CA ALA A 151 -0.23 9.76 2.79
C ALA A 151 -0.36 8.48 3.64
N ILE A 152 0.56 8.26 4.58
CA ILE A 152 0.49 7.16 5.56
C ILE A 152 -0.72 7.34 6.48
N ALA A 153 -0.93 8.53 7.06
CA ALA A 153 -2.10 8.82 7.90
C ALA A 153 -3.41 8.57 7.14
N ARG A 154 -3.49 8.98 5.87
CA ARG A 154 -4.64 8.71 4.99
C ARG A 154 -4.87 7.23 4.78
N ALA A 155 -3.82 6.44 4.64
CA ALA A 155 -3.94 4.99 4.50
C ALA A 155 -4.46 4.32 5.79
N LEU A 156 -4.05 4.84 6.96
CA LEU A 156 -4.32 4.26 8.27
C LEU A 156 -5.64 4.72 8.93
N VAL A 157 -6.21 5.88 8.53
CA VAL A 157 -7.36 6.51 9.19
C VAL A 157 -8.62 5.63 9.24
N LYS A 158 -8.70 4.66 8.36
CA LYS A 158 -9.79 3.69 8.27
C LYS A 158 -9.53 2.39 9.05
N ASP A 159 -8.40 2.31 9.75
CA ASP A 159 -7.95 1.15 10.53
C ASP A 159 -7.89 -0.14 9.67
N PRO A 160 -7.05 -0.15 8.62
CA PRO A 160 -6.97 -1.28 7.70
C PRO A 160 -6.24 -2.47 8.32
N GLU A 161 -6.51 -3.67 7.82
CA GLU A 161 -5.78 -4.90 8.18
C GLU A 161 -4.43 -5.00 7.42
N VAL A 162 -4.38 -4.40 6.23
CA VAL A 162 -3.24 -4.46 5.32
C VAL A 162 -2.82 -3.06 4.88
N LEU A 163 -1.52 -2.81 4.88
CA LEU A 163 -0.90 -1.64 4.29
C LEU A 163 -0.03 -2.05 3.09
N LEU A 164 -0.38 -1.59 1.91
CA LEU A 164 0.36 -1.78 0.68
C LEU A 164 1.12 -0.50 0.34
N ALA A 165 2.43 -0.59 0.20
CA ALA A 165 3.30 0.56 -0.07
C ALA A 165 4.10 0.34 -1.36
N ASP A 166 3.87 1.20 -2.36
CA ASP A 166 4.60 1.21 -3.62
C ASP A 166 5.69 2.29 -3.57
N GLU A 167 6.95 1.85 -3.41
CA GLU A 167 8.14 2.70 -3.32
C GLU A 167 7.95 3.86 -2.29
N PRO A 168 7.56 3.58 -1.03
CA PRO A 168 7.11 4.62 -0.08
C PRO A 168 8.17 5.66 0.28
N THR A 169 9.41 5.42 -0.08
CA THR A 169 10.54 6.31 0.21
C THR A 169 11.32 6.72 -1.04
N GLY A 170 10.84 6.35 -2.22
CA GLY A 170 11.59 6.52 -3.47
C GLY A 170 11.86 7.98 -3.90
N ASN A 171 11.15 8.95 -3.31
CA ASN A 171 11.33 10.39 -3.58
C ASN A 171 11.94 11.15 -2.40
N LEU A 172 12.51 10.45 -1.42
CA LEU A 172 13.03 11.02 -0.18
C LEU A 172 14.56 10.84 -0.10
N ASP A 173 15.22 11.76 0.60
CA ASP A 173 16.62 11.59 0.98
C ASP A 173 16.78 10.45 2.01
N GLU A 174 18.04 10.06 2.27
CA GLU A 174 18.33 8.89 3.10
C GLU A 174 17.87 9.04 4.56
N GLU A 175 17.99 10.23 5.14
CA GLU A 175 17.58 10.50 6.52
C GLU A 175 16.07 10.42 6.65
N THR A 176 15.36 11.11 5.77
CA THR A 176 13.88 11.09 5.71
C THR A 176 13.36 9.68 5.37
N ARG A 177 14.04 8.94 4.47
CA ARG A 177 13.74 7.53 4.18
C ARG A 177 13.72 6.69 5.46
N ASP A 178 14.78 6.81 6.26
CA ASP A 178 14.93 6.00 7.46
C ASP A 178 13.89 6.39 8.52
N GLU A 179 13.55 7.66 8.67
CA GLU A 179 12.44 8.11 9.52
C GLU A 179 11.07 7.54 9.09
N ILE A 180 10.79 7.51 7.78
CA ILE A 180 9.54 6.93 7.27
C ILE A 180 9.51 5.41 7.50
N MET A 181 10.65 4.75 7.36
CA MET A 181 10.72 3.31 7.64
C MET A 181 10.56 3.02 9.13
N ASP A 182 11.16 3.83 10.03
CA ASP A 182 10.96 3.71 11.48
C ASP A 182 9.48 3.86 11.85
N LEU A 183 8.80 4.83 11.23
CA LEU A 183 7.36 5.03 11.42
C LEU A 183 6.57 3.80 10.96
N LEU A 184 6.83 3.28 9.77
CA LEU A 184 6.12 2.11 9.23
C LEU A 184 6.33 0.86 10.09
N GLU A 185 7.57 0.62 10.56
CA GLU A 185 7.88 -0.49 11.45
C GLU A 185 7.22 -0.34 12.83
N GLY A 186 7.19 0.89 13.38
CA GLY A 186 6.47 1.17 14.63
C GLY A 186 4.98 0.84 14.48
N LEU A 187 4.35 1.37 13.43
CA LEU A 187 2.93 1.11 13.14
C LEU A 187 2.62 -0.38 12.92
N TRP A 188 3.52 -1.09 12.21
CA TRP A 188 3.40 -2.53 12.01
C TRP A 188 3.41 -3.29 13.34
N ARG A 189 4.38 -3.01 14.24
CA ARG A 189 4.51 -3.66 15.54
C ARG A 189 3.33 -3.34 16.46
N ASP A 190 2.95 -2.07 16.53
CA ASP A 190 1.98 -1.58 17.49
C ASP A 190 0.54 -1.96 17.13
N ARG A 191 0.25 -2.08 15.82
CA ARG A 191 -1.11 -2.35 15.32
C ARG A 191 -1.31 -3.77 14.80
N GLY A 192 -0.25 -4.59 14.71
CA GLY A 192 -0.33 -5.93 14.14
C GLY A 192 -0.70 -5.95 12.64
N LEU A 193 -0.39 -4.87 11.92
CA LEU A 193 -0.69 -4.74 10.48
C LEU A 193 0.06 -5.77 9.65
N THR A 194 -0.56 -6.24 8.58
CA THR A 194 0.18 -6.87 7.48
C THR A 194 0.70 -5.76 6.58
N VAL A 195 2.01 -5.66 6.40
CA VAL A 195 2.63 -4.60 5.59
C VAL A 195 3.38 -5.21 4.42
N VAL A 196 3.04 -4.79 3.20
CA VAL A 196 3.73 -5.21 1.97
C VAL A 196 4.35 -3.98 1.32
N ILE A 197 5.67 -3.94 1.27
CA ILE A 197 6.45 -2.85 0.66
C ILE A 197 7.04 -3.36 -0.66
N VAL A 198 6.72 -2.68 -1.74
CA VAL A 198 7.41 -2.85 -3.02
C VAL A 198 8.51 -1.80 -3.10
N THR A 199 9.74 -2.21 -3.37
CA THR A 199 10.88 -1.30 -3.46
C THR A 199 12.00 -1.84 -4.35
N HIS A 200 12.81 -0.95 -4.89
CA HIS A 200 14.09 -1.29 -5.49
C HIS A 200 15.26 -0.96 -4.54
N ASP A 201 15.00 -0.27 -3.44
CA ASP A 201 16.01 0.06 -2.42
C ASP A 201 16.29 -1.14 -1.50
N THR A 202 17.55 -1.60 -1.53
CA THR A 202 18.00 -2.71 -0.71
C THR A 202 18.05 -2.36 0.78
N ALA A 203 18.28 -1.11 1.15
CA ALA A 203 18.28 -0.68 2.54
C ALA A 203 16.87 -0.80 3.15
N VAL A 204 15.85 -0.35 2.40
CA VAL A 204 14.44 -0.51 2.77
C VAL A 204 14.06 -1.99 2.88
N ALA A 205 14.42 -2.79 1.88
CA ALA A 205 14.04 -4.20 1.87
C ALA A 205 14.67 -5.02 3.00
N ARG A 206 15.87 -4.69 3.43
CA ARG A 206 16.55 -5.36 4.56
C ARG A 206 15.86 -5.15 5.91
N ARG A 207 14.99 -4.15 6.02
CA ARG A 207 14.21 -3.86 7.23
C ARG A 207 12.99 -4.75 7.39
N ALA A 208 12.58 -5.45 6.32
CA ALA A 208 11.44 -6.37 6.37
C ALA A 208 11.83 -7.72 7.02
N GLN A 209 10.84 -8.34 7.67
CA GLN A 209 10.99 -9.69 8.22
C GLN A 209 11.18 -10.75 7.13
N ARG A 210 10.52 -10.55 5.99
CA ARG A 210 10.56 -11.46 4.86
C ARG A 210 10.85 -10.69 3.59
N ARG A 211 11.78 -11.20 2.79
CA ARG A 211 12.16 -10.59 1.53
C ARG A 211 11.81 -11.49 0.36
N LEU A 212 11.09 -10.94 -0.59
CA LEU A 212 10.73 -11.59 -1.83
C LEU A 212 11.41 -10.88 -3.00
N HIS A 213 11.79 -11.63 -4.01
CA HIS A 213 12.32 -11.09 -5.25
C HIS A 213 11.37 -11.44 -6.40
N ILE A 214 10.99 -10.43 -7.19
CA ILE A 214 10.20 -10.64 -8.40
C ILE A 214 11.04 -10.33 -9.64
N LYS A 215 11.08 -11.28 -10.56
CA LYS A 215 11.79 -11.14 -11.84
C LYS A 215 11.03 -11.88 -12.93
N HIS A 216 10.82 -11.21 -14.06
CA HIS A 216 10.05 -11.76 -15.19
C HIS A 216 8.66 -12.30 -14.78
N GLY A 217 8.02 -11.62 -13.84
CA GLY A 217 6.70 -12.00 -13.33
C GLY A 217 6.68 -13.20 -12.37
N GLN A 218 7.81 -13.76 -12.01
CA GLN A 218 7.92 -14.86 -11.04
C GLN A 218 8.46 -14.34 -9.70
N VAL A 219 7.93 -14.88 -8.60
CA VAL A 219 8.31 -14.52 -7.22
C VAL A 219 9.13 -15.63 -6.60
N SER A 220 10.21 -15.27 -5.93
CA SER A 220 11.05 -16.18 -5.15
C SER A 220 11.41 -15.56 -3.80
N GLU A 221 11.70 -16.38 -2.82
CA GLU A 221 12.24 -15.91 -1.54
C GLU A 221 13.72 -15.55 -1.67
N VAL A 222 14.12 -14.50 -0.93
CA VAL A 222 15.53 -14.13 -0.78
C VAL A 222 15.97 -14.61 0.59
N ALA A 223 16.99 -15.46 0.59
CA ALA A 223 17.62 -15.96 1.81
C ALA A 223 18.32 -14.83 2.61
#